data_5caefe6dc1be7c61d14788d7543ed898
#
_entry.id   5caefe6dc1be7c61d14788d7543ed898
#
_cell.length_a   1.000
_cell.length_b   1.000
_cell.length_c   1.000
_cell.angle_alpha   90.00
_cell.angle_beta   90.00
_cell.angle_gamma   90.00
#
_symmetry.space_group_name_H-M   'P 1'
#
loop_
_entity.id
_entity.type
_entity.pdbx_description
1 polymer ?
#
loop_
_entity_poly.entity_id
_entity_poly.type
_entity_poly.pdbx_seq_one_letter_code
_entity_poly.pdbx_strand_id
1 'polypeptide(L)'
;MIAHCGNPWILDAMEVVAKNPNVYVDLSGLLEGKFDGAIFYEKHRDYFRYIRMWLDYVDRYDKVIYGTDWPLINIHSYIDNMKLVVPEAHHEEFFYRNALRVYTKLLGLLPKEENA
;
A
#
# COMPACT_ATOMS: atom_id res chain seq x y z
N MET A 1 -0.29 -7.43 -10.53
CA MET A 1 0.21 -6.68 -9.34
C MET A 1 1.54 -6.05 -9.65
N ILE A 2 1.67 -4.75 -9.45
CA ILE A 2 2.95 -4.03 -9.54
C ILE A 2 3.50 -3.89 -8.12
N ALA A 3 4.63 -4.52 -7.83
CA ALA A 3 5.26 -4.45 -6.52
C ALA A 3 5.90 -3.06 -6.27
N HIS A 4 5.95 -2.66 -5.01
CA HIS A 4 6.64 -1.43 -4.57
C HIS A 4 6.13 -0.15 -5.25
N CYS A 5 4.87 -0.16 -5.69
CA CYS A 5 4.27 0.92 -6.48
C CYS A 5 5.13 1.31 -7.72
N GLY A 6 5.87 0.36 -8.25
CA GLY A 6 6.80 0.59 -9.38
C GLY A 6 8.04 1.41 -9.04
N ASN A 7 8.31 1.68 -7.75
CA ASN A 7 9.41 2.51 -7.30
C ASN A 7 10.73 2.15 -8.02
N PRO A 8 11.48 3.12 -8.59
CA PRO A 8 11.26 4.58 -8.49
C PRO A 8 10.29 5.18 -9.54
N TRP A 9 9.72 4.38 -10.44
CA TRP A 9 8.83 4.83 -11.52
C TRP A 9 7.37 4.90 -11.06
N ILE A 10 7.11 5.61 -9.97
CA ILE A 10 5.78 5.74 -9.36
C ILE A 10 4.74 6.30 -10.35
N LEU A 11 5.11 7.36 -11.06
CA LEU A 11 4.26 8.00 -12.06
C LEU A 11 3.78 7.02 -13.13
N ASP A 12 4.71 6.25 -13.70
CA ASP A 12 4.41 5.28 -14.75
C ASP A 12 3.50 4.17 -14.21
N ALA A 13 3.79 3.66 -13.01
CA ALA A 13 2.99 2.63 -12.37
C ALA A 13 1.55 3.11 -12.12
N MET A 14 1.37 4.30 -11.59
CA MET A 14 0.06 4.86 -11.31
C MET A 14 -0.75 5.15 -12.58
N GLU A 15 -0.12 5.57 -13.66
CA GLU A 15 -0.75 5.70 -14.97
C GLU A 15 -1.23 4.35 -15.53
N VAL A 16 -0.45 3.30 -15.36
CA VAL A 16 -0.85 1.93 -15.75
C VAL A 16 -2.04 1.45 -14.93
N VAL A 17 -2.04 1.71 -13.62
CA VAL A 17 -3.17 1.39 -12.72
C VAL A 17 -4.44 2.11 -13.16
N ALA A 18 -4.32 3.40 -13.47
CA ALA A 18 -5.47 4.23 -13.88
C ALA A 18 -6.13 3.74 -15.17
N LYS A 19 -5.33 3.22 -16.11
CA LYS A 19 -5.79 2.84 -17.45
C LYS A 19 -6.16 1.38 -17.61
N ASN A 20 -5.81 0.52 -16.66
CA ASN A 20 -6.00 -0.93 -16.77
C ASN A 20 -6.81 -1.48 -15.59
N PRO A 21 -8.03 -1.98 -15.82
CA PRO A 21 -8.90 -2.44 -14.74
C PRO A 21 -8.33 -3.61 -13.94
N ASN A 22 -7.45 -4.42 -14.54
CA ASN A 22 -6.88 -5.62 -13.92
C ASN A 22 -5.50 -5.38 -13.29
N VAL A 23 -5.04 -4.13 -13.21
CA VAL A 23 -3.74 -3.80 -12.65
C VAL A 23 -3.90 -3.16 -11.27
N TYR A 24 -3.15 -3.66 -10.31
CA TYR A 24 -3.11 -3.24 -8.92
C TYR A 24 -1.67 -2.95 -8.53
N VAL A 25 -1.47 -2.12 -7.51
CA VAL A 25 -0.15 -1.87 -6.92
C VAL A 25 -0.13 -2.26 -5.46
N ASP A 26 1.02 -2.63 -4.94
CA ASP A 26 1.26 -2.70 -3.51
C ASP A 26 2.29 -1.64 -3.08
N LEU A 27 2.22 -1.25 -1.82
CA LEU A 27 3.17 -0.32 -1.22
C LEU A 27 4.20 -1.03 -0.34
N SER A 28 4.59 -2.25 -0.73
CA SER A 28 5.63 -3.01 -0.04
C SER A 28 7.03 -2.46 -0.34
N GLY A 29 7.99 -2.70 0.55
CA GLY A 29 9.41 -2.52 0.26
C GLY A 29 9.85 -1.13 -0.14
N LEU A 30 9.09 -0.09 0.22
CA LEU A 30 9.49 1.30 -0.04
C LEU A 30 10.58 1.78 0.91
N LEU A 31 10.75 1.09 2.01
CA LEU A 31 11.73 1.35 3.07
C LEU A 31 12.34 0.03 3.51
N GLU A 32 13.56 0.09 4.01
CA GLU A 32 14.27 -1.08 4.53
C GLU A 32 14.76 -0.86 5.96
N GLY A 33 14.96 -1.95 6.70
CA GLY A 33 15.54 -1.95 8.02
C GLY A 33 14.57 -1.63 9.15
N LYS A 34 15.14 -1.24 10.29
CA LYS A 34 14.42 -0.83 11.49
C LYS A 34 14.58 0.67 11.69
N PHE A 35 13.47 1.36 11.82
CA PHE A 35 13.45 2.81 11.96
C PHE A 35 12.29 3.25 12.86
N ASP A 36 12.41 4.45 13.43
CA ASP A 36 11.25 5.12 14.02
C ASP A 36 10.38 5.68 12.89
N GLY A 37 9.13 5.26 12.84
CA GLY A 37 8.22 5.57 11.73
C GLY A 37 7.97 7.06 11.55
N ALA A 38 7.86 7.81 12.63
CA ALA A 38 7.61 9.26 12.59
C ALA A 38 8.86 10.04 12.15
N ILE A 39 10.02 9.68 12.71
CA ILE A 39 11.31 10.32 12.34
C ILE A 39 11.63 10.02 10.88
N PHE A 40 11.44 8.79 10.46
CA PHE A 40 11.69 8.38 9.09
C PHE A 40 10.76 9.09 8.11
N TYR A 41 9.48 9.20 8.43
CA TYR A 41 8.51 9.92 7.63
C TYR A 41 8.92 11.38 7.46
N GLU A 42 9.33 12.05 8.54
CA GLU A 42 9.77 13.44 8.49
C GLU A 42 10.99 13.63 7.59
N LYS A 43 11.99 12.72 7.70
CA LYS A 43 13.19 12.75 6.86
C LYS A 43 12.90 12.57 5.37
N HIS A 44 11.95 11.71 5.05
CA HIS A 44 11.60 11.35 3.66
C HIS A 44 10.24 11.93 3.24
N ARG A 45 9.83 13.04 3.86
CA ARG A 45 8.52 13.67 3.66
C ARG A 45 8.20 13.90 2.19
N ASP A 46 9.11 14.45 1.44
CA ASP A 46 8.86 14.80 0.04
C ASP A 46 8.66 13.56 -0.83
N TYR A 47 9.38 12.48 -0.55
CA TYR A 47 9.17 11.19 -1.23
C TYR A 47 7.78 10.63 -0.94
N PHE A 48 7.34 10.65 0.32
CA PHE A 48 6.01 10.16 0.68
C PHE A 48 4.90 11.07 0.18
N ARG A 49 5.13 12.38 0.14
CA ARG A 49 4.20 13.33 -0.47
C ARG A 49 4.07 13.11 -1.97
N TYR A 50 5.14 12.76 -2.64
CA TYR A 50 5.13 12.42 -4.06
C TYR A 50 4.26 11.17 -4.32
N ILE A 51 4.46 10.12 -3.54
CA ILE A 51 3.63 8.91 -3.62
C ILE A 51 2.16 9.27 -3.35
N ARG A 52 1.89 9.98 -2.25
CA ARG A 52 0.55 10.38 -1.87
C ARG A 52 -0.14 11.24 -2.94
N MET A 53 0.59 12.15 -3.56
CA MET A 53 0.07 12.98 -4.63
C MET A 53 -0.47 12.13 -5.79
N TRP A 54 0.26 11.09 -6.18
CA TRP A 54 -0.19 10.21 -7.26
C TRP A 54 -1.33 9.30 -6.83
N LEU A 55 -1.34 8.82 -5.58
CA LEU A 55 -2.48 8.07 -5.05
C LEU A 55 -3.76 8.91 -5.07
N ASP A 56 -3.68 10.15 -4.61
CA ASP A 56 -4.82 11.08 -4.60
C ASP A 56 -5.25 11.48 -6.01
N TYR A 57 -4.29 11.72 -6.90
CA TYR A 57 -4.59 12.10 -8.29
C TYR A 57 -5.34 11.01 -9.05
N VAL A 58 -4.90 9.77 -8.94
CA VAL A 58 -5.56 8.62 -9.58
C VAL A 58 -6.86 8.28 -8.87
N ASP A 59 -6.92 8.48 -7.54
CA ASP A 59 -8.10 8.26 -6.69
C ASP A 59 -8.72 6.87 -6.85
N ARG A 60 -7.86 5.85 -6.90
CA ARG A 60 -8.25 4.45 -6.99
C ARG A 60 -7.61 3.66 -5.84
N TYR A 61 -7.92 4.07 -4.61
CA TYR A 61 -7.43 3.38 -3.40
C TYR A 61 -7.91 1.93 -3.30
N ASP A 62 -9.00 1.58 -3.97
CA ASP A 62 -9.45 0.19 -4.14
C ASP A 62 -8.45 -0.72 -4.88
N LYS A 63 -7.45 -0.12 -5.53
CA LYS A 63 -6.41 -0.81 -6.31
C LYS A 63 -5.03 -0.78 -5.64
N VAL A 64 -4.95 -0.27 -4.41
CA VAL A 64 -3.70 -0.12 -3.65
C VAL A 64 -3.72 -1.09 -2.47
N ILE A 65 -2.73 -1.98 -2.41
CA ILE A 65 -2.69 -3.07 -1.42
C ILE A 65 -1.49 -2.89 -0.49
N TYR A 66 -1.71 -3.17 0.80
CA TYR A 66 -0.66 -3.24 1.79
C TYR A 66 0.22 -4.46 1.57
N GLY A 67 1.53 -4.26 1.68
CA GLY A 67 2.53 -5.30 1.73
C GLY A 67 3.75 -4.79 2.48
N THR A 68 4.66 -5.67 2.87
CA THR A 68 5.81 -5.30 3.69
C THR A 68 7.17 -5.52 3.03
N ASP A 69 7.29 -6.59 2.26
CA ASP A 69 8.59 -7.11 1.80
C ASP A 69 9.45 -7.65 2.96
N TRP A 70 8.78 -8.20 3.99
CA TRP A 70 9.48 -8.90 5.07
C TRP A 70 10.38 -10.02 4.50
N PRO A 71 11.60 -10.25 5.01
CA PRO A 71 12.15 -9.75 6.28
C PRO A 71 12.99 -8.48 6.19
N LEU A 72 12.98 -7.75 5.09
CA LEU A 72 13.82 -6.57 4.89
C LEU A 72 13.41 -5.37 5.74
N ILE A 73 12.21 -5.39 6.29
CA ILE A 73 11.64 -4.31 7.09
C ILE A 73 11.20 -4.77 8.48
N ASN A 74 11.04 -3.83 9.40
CA ASN A 74 10.33 -4.05 10.65
C ASN A 74 8.84 -3.79 10.43
N ILE A 75 7.99 -4.80 10.67
CA ILE A 75 6.56 -4.74 10.35
C ILE A 75 5.85 -3.61 11.08
N HIS A 76 6.09 -3.43 12.39
CA HIS A 76 5.40 -2.39 13.16
C HIS A 76 5.76 -0.98 12.69
N SER A 77 7.04 -0.71 12.47
CA SER A 77 7.51 0.58 11.95
C SER A 77 6.92 0.86 10.57
N TYR A 78 6.79 -0.18 9.73
CA TYR A 78 6.24 -0.05 8.40
C TYR A 78 4.75 0.26 8.40
N ILE A 79 3.98 -0.40 9.27
CA ILE A 79 2.55 -0.11 9.46
C ILE A 79 2.35 1.35 9.87
N ASP A 80 3.11 1.81 10.87
CA ASP A 80 3.01 3.20 11.34
C ASP A 80 3.32 4.20 10.23
N ASN A 81 4.33 3.93 9.43
CA ASN A 81 4.68 4.76 8.29
C ASN A 81 3.58 4.77 7.22
N MET A 82 3.05 3.60 6.86
CA MET A 82 1.99 3.50 5.85
C MET A 82 0.69 4.17 6.28
N LYS A 83 0.39 4.20 7.57
CA LYS A 83 -0.74 4.98 8.10
C LYS A 83 -0.60 6.48 7.89
N LEU A 84 0.63 6.98 7.79
CA LEU A 84 0.90 8.39 7.47
C LEU A 84 0.82 8.67 5.96
N VAL A 85 1.19 7.69 5.14
CA VAL A 85 1.17 7.82 3.68
C VAL A 85 -0.24 7.73 3.11
N VAL A 86 -1.03 6.74 3.54
CA VAL A 86 -2.39 6.50 3.06
C VAL A 86 -3.39 7.25 3.94
N PRO A 87 -4.40 7.95 3.36
CA PRO A 87 -5.44 8.60 4.15
C PRO A 87 -6.18 7.63 5.07
N GLU A 88 -6.51 8.08 6.28
CA GLU A 88 -7.22 7.26 7.26
C GLU A 88 -8.54 6.69 6.71
N ALA A 89 -9.26 7.46 5.90
CA ALA A 89 -10.50 7.03 5.28
C ALA A 89 -10.36 5.78 4.40
N HIS A 90 -9.14 5.47 3.94
CA HIS A 90 -8.84 4.33 3.08
C HIS A 90 -8.04 3.22 3.79
N HIS A 91 -7.82 3.32 5.10
CA HIS A 91 -7.00 2.33 5.82
C HIS A 91 -7.61 0.93 5.77
N GLU A 92 -8.92 0.78 5.96
CA GLU A 92 -9.56 -0.53 5.92
C GLU A 92 -9.43 -1.20 4.54
N GLU A 93 -9.64 -0.44 3.47
CA GLU A 93 -9.45 -0.94 2.11
C GLU A 93 -8.00 -1.34 1.86
N PHE A 94 -7.08 -0.45 2.18
CA PHE A 94 -5.65 -0.62 1.94
C PHE A 94 -5.04 -1.79 2.73
N PHE A 95 -5.30 -1.85 4.04
CA PHE A 95 -4.70 -2.88 4.90
C PHE A 95 -5.38 -4.24 4.79
N TYR A 96 -6.61 -4.32 4.31
CA TYR A 96 -7.38 -5.54 4.42
C TYR A 96 -8.25 -5.87 3.20
N ARG A 97 -9.24 -5.03 2.88
CA ARG A 97 -10.31 -5.40 1.93
C ARG A 97 -9.82 -5.59 0.50
N ASN A 98 -8.86 -4.79 0.05
CA ASN A 98 -8.36 -4.89 -1.32
C ASN A 98 -7.63 -6.21 -1.57
N ALA A 99 -6.88 -6.71 -0.57
CA ALA A 99 -6.24 -8.02 -0.67
C ALA A 99 -7.26 -9.15 -0.86
N LEU A 100 -8.40 -9.08 -0.18
CA LEU A 100 -9.48 -10.08 -0.33
C LEU A 100 -10.12 -10.04 -1.71
N ARG A 101 -10.23 -8.86 -2.33
CA ARG A 101 -10.78 -8.71 -3.68
C ARG A 101 -9.86 -9.32 -4.75
N VAL A 102 -8.55 -9.18 -4.57
CA VAL A 102 -7.55 -9.66 -5.53
C VAL A 102 -7.21 -11.13 -5.31
N TYR A 103 -7.03 -11.52 -4.06
CA TYR A 103 -6.65 -12.88 -3.66
C TYR A 103 -7.84 -13.61 -3.08
N THR A 104 -8.82 -13.94 -3.92
CA THR A 104 -10.11 -14.52 -3.52
C THR A 104 -9.99 -15.83 -2.75
N LYS A 105 -8.89 -16.56 -2.91
CA LYS A 105 -8.62 -17.79 -2.10
C LYS A 105 -8.52 -17.49 -0.61
N LEU A 106 -8.19 -16.27 -0.22
CA LEU A 106 -8.14 -15.86 1.19
C LEU A 106 -9.52 -15.90 1.86
N LEU A 107 -10.60 -15.72 1.09
CA LEU A 107 -11.97 -15.75 1.62
C LEU A 107 -12.30 -17.08 2.31
N GLY A 108 -11.76 -18.20 1.81
CA GLY A 108 -11.93 -19.52 2.42
C GLY A 108 -11.17 -19.71 3.74
N LEU A 109 -10.25 -18.81 4.07
CA LEU A 109 -9.46 -18.86 5.30
C LEU A 109 -10.01 -17.95 6.41
N LEU A 110 -10.99 -17.11 6.09
CA LEU A 110 -11.60 -16.22 7.08
C LEU A 110 -12.55 -16.99 8.01
N PRO A 111 -12.68 -16.57 9.28
CA PRO A 111 -13.71 -17.09 10.16
C PRO A 111 -15.09 -16.93 9.54
N LYS A 112 -15.99 -17.90 9.78
CA LYS A 112 -17.34 -17.90 9.18
C LYS A 112 -18.16 -16.65 9.56
N GLU A 113 -17.89 -16.05 10.72
CA GLU A 113 -18.55 -14.83 11.19
C GLU A 113 -18.22 -13.61 10.37
N GLU A 114 -17.03 -13.55 9.76
CA GLU A 114 -16.60 -12.45 8.89
C GLU A 114 -17.08 -12.61 7.44
N ASN A 115 -17.53 -13.79 7.06
CA ASN A 115 -18.06 -14.10 5.72
C ASN A 115 -19.59 -13.91 5.62
N ALA A 116 -20.24 -13.61 6.73
CA ALA A 116 -21.69 -13.35 6.77
C ALA A 116 -22.02 -11.84 6.50
#